data_376bce9031070375fc78cc6e70b0f305
#
_entry.id   376bce9031070375fc78cc6e70b0f305
#
_cell.length_a   1.000
_cell.length_b   1.000
_cell.length_c   1.000
_cell.angle_alpha   90.00
_cell.angle_beta   90.00
_cell.angle_gamma   90.00
#
_symmetry.space_group_name_H-M   'P 1'
#
loop_
_entity.id
_entity.type
_entity.pdbx_description
1 polymer ?
#
loop_
_entity_poly.entity_id
_entity_poly.type
_entity_poly.pdbx_seq_one_letter_code
_entity_poly.pdbx_strand_id
1 'polypeptide(L)'
;VNRMRGTFASAAVKAPGFGDRRKSMLQDIAILTGGQVISAEVGLKLEQIDISLLGKARRVVISKDATTIVDGAGNKNDVAARVTEIRREIENTDSDWDREKLQERVAKLAGGVCVIKVGAHTEVELKEKKHRLEDAISATRAAVEEGIVVGGGAALVHAAAALDNDLGFEGDRAVGVRLVRKACDEPLRWIAENAGQEGY
;
A
#
# COMPACT_ATOMS: atom_id res chain seq x y z
N VAL A 1 10.11 29.62 1.04
CA VAL A 1 10.98 30.81 1.18
C VAL A 1 12.16 30.48 2.09
N ASN A 2 11.97 30.04 3.34
CA ASN A 2 13.05 29.77 4.30
C ASN A 2 14.02 28.68 3.83
N ARG A 3 13.52 27.60 3.20
CA ARG A 3 14.37 26.59 2.58
C ARG A 3 15.24 27.16 1.47
N MET A 4 14.67 28.02 0.61
CA MET A 4 15.43 28.68 -0.47
C MET A 4 16.50 29.65 0.05
N ARG A 5 16.25 30.27 1.22
CA ARG A 5 17.21 31.15 1.91
C ARG A 5 18.24 30.38 2.73
N GLY A 6 18.14 29.06 2.81
CA GLY A 6 19.04 28.22 3.62
C GLY A 6 18.87 28.37 5.13
N THR A 7 17.79 29.00 5.59
CA THR A 7 17.57 29.27 7.03
C THR A 7 17.34 27.95 7.80
N PHE A 8 16.59 27.01 7.23
CA PHE A 8 16.43 25.65 7.74
C PHE A 8 15.97 24.69 6.65
N ALA A 9 16.31 23.41 6.80
CA ALA A 9 15.86 22.35 5.92
C ALA A 9 14.40 22.00 6.23
N SER A 10 13.51 22.14 5.27
CA SER A 10 12.07 21.83 5.42
C SER A 10 11.49 21.22 4.16
N ALA A 11 10.48 20.37 4.33
CA ALA A 11 9.67 19.85 3.26
C ALA A 11 8.19 19.92 3.65
N ALA A 12 7.35 20.34 2.72
CA ALA A 12 5.90 20.33 2.89
C ALA A 12 5.31 19.12 2.16
N VAL A 13 4.43 18.40 2.83
CA VAL A 13 3.69 17.27 2.26
C VAL A 13 2.20 17.52 2.39
N LYS A 14 1.42 16.99 1.45
CA LYS A 14 -0.02 17.06 1.53
C LYS A 14 -0.50 16.18 2.68
N ALA A 15 -1.42 16.70 3.51
CA ALA A 15 -2.02 15.93 4.57
C ALA A 15 -2.75 14.69 4.01
N PRO A 16 -2.58 13.50 4.62
CA PRO A 16 -3.19 12.27 4.13
C PRO A 16 -4.70 12.27 4.34
N GLY A 17 -5.44 11.64 3.43
CA GLY A 17 -6.88 11.48 3.52
C GLY A 17 -7.68 12.75 3.25
N PHE A 18 -9.00 12.64 3.45
CA PHE A 18 -9.98 13.71 3.27
C PHE A 18 -10.95 13.74 4.44
N GLY A 19 -11.57 14.92 4.70
CA GLY A 19 -12.58 15.08 5.76
C GLY A 19 -12.11 14.62 7.14
N ASP A 20 -12.97 13.95 7.89
CA ASP A 20 -12.67 13.48 9.25
C ASP A 20 -11.57 12.40 9.30
N ARG A 21 -11.39 11.61 8.23
CA ARG A 21 -10.26 10.69 8.12
C ARG A 21 -8.92 11.40 8.14
N ARG A 22 -8.83 12.58 7.52
CA ARG A 22 -7.60 13.39 7.58
C ARG A 22 -7.23 13.74 9.01
N LYS A 23 -8.23 14.11 9.83
CA LYS A 23 -8.04 14.42 11.25
C LYS A 23 -7.52 13.20 12.01
N SER A 24 -8.17 12.06 11.80
CA SER A 24 -7.76 10.79 12.44
C SER A 24 -6.34 10.38 12.05
N MET A 25 -5.98 10.48 10.76
CA MET A 25 -4.63 10.14 10.29
C MET A 25 -3.58 11.13 10.80
N LEU A 26 -3.88 12.42 10.89
CA LEU A 26 -2.99 13.41 11.50
C LEU A 26 -2.80 13.14 13.00
N GLN A 27 -3.87 12.75 13.70
CA GLN A 27 -3.79 12.35 15.10
C GLN A 27 -2.91 11.11 15.29
N ASP A 28 -3.03 10.11 14.41
CA ASP A 28 -2.19 8.92 14.43
C ASP A 28 -0.70 9.29 14.25
N ILE A 29 -0.39 10.22 13.32
CA ILE A 29 0.97 10.73 13.12
C ILE A 29 1.46 11.50 14.36
N ALA A 30 0.61 12.33 14.96
CA ALA A 30 0.97 13.08 16.17
C ALA A 30 1.31 12.14 17.34
N ILE A 31 0.49 11.13 17.60
CA ILE A 31 0.73 10.11 18.63
C ILE A 31 2.03 9.34 18.35
N LEU A 32 2.24 8.91 17.09
CA LEU A 32 3.45 8.18 16.70
C LEU A 32 4.73 8.99 16.90
N THR A 33 4.66 10.31 16.69
CA THR A 33 5.83 11.19 16.76
C THR A 33 5.97 11.95 18.06
N GLY A 34 4.98 11.86 18.96
CA GLY A 34 4.93 12.62 20.21
C GLY A 34 4.66 14.10 20.01
N GLY A 35 4.01 14.47 18.90
CA GLY A 35 3.59 15.83 18.61
C GLY A 35 2.10 16.06 18.85
N GLN A 36 1.61 17.21 18.42
CA GLN A 36 0.21 17.58 18.51
C GLN A 36 -0.33 18.07 17.16
N VAL A 37 -1.58 17.70 16.84
CA VAL A 37 -2.25 18.23 15.66
C VAL A 37 -2.61 19.68 15.89
N ILE A 38 -2.18 20.53 14.98
CA ILE A 38 -2.46 21.97 15.03
C ILE A 38 -3.61 22.27 14.07
N SER A 39 -4.75 22.59 14.62
CA SER A 39 -5.92 23.00 13.84
C SER A 39 -6.72 24.05 14.57
N ALA A 40 -7.47 24.86 13.83
CA ALA A 40 -8.35 25.87 14.41
C ALA A 40 -9.45 25.26 15.31
N GLU A 41 -9.85 24.02 15.04
CA GLU A 41 -10.85 23.30 15.84
C GLU A 41 -10.32 22.90 17.23
N VAL A 42 -9.01 22.70 17.37
CA VAL A 42 -8.35 22.44 18.67
C VAL A 42 -8.04 23.76 19.40
N GLY A 43 -8.39 24.90 18.81
CA GLY A 43 -8.16 26.23 19.38
C GLY A 43 -6.70 26.72 19.30
N LEU A 44 -5.84 25.99 18.61
CA LEU A 44 -4.44 26.37 18.41
C LEU A 44 -4.28 27.24 17.15
N LYS A 45 -3.80 28.45 17.33
CA LYS A 45 -3.44 29.34 16.22
C LYS A 45 -1.97 29.15 15.84
N LEU A 46 -1.67 29.26 14.54
CA LEU A 46 -0.30 29.08 14.03
C LEU A 46 0.72 30.02 14.68
N GLU A 47 0.31 31.20 15.07
CA GLU A 47 1.18 32.20 15.72
C GLU A 47 1.58 31.84 17.17
N GLN A 48 0.87 30.89 17.78
CA GLN A 48 1.07 30.47 19.18
C GLN A 48 1.77 29.12 19.30
N ILE A 49 2.31 28.60 18.19
CA ILE A 49 2.95 27.27 18.16
C ILE A 49 4.34 27.37 18.77
N ASP A 50 4.58 26.56 19.79
CA ASP A 50 5.90 26.30 20.34
C ASP A 50 6.53 25.05 19.72
N ILE A 51 7.86 25.00 19.68
CA ILE A 51 8.63 23.85 19.17
C ILE A 51 8.33 22.58 19.96
N SER A 52 7.92 22.68 21.22
CA SER A 52 7.53 21.55 22.06
C SER A 52 6.32 20.77 21.56
N LEU A 53 5.46 21.41 20.76
CA LEU A 53 4.29 20.76 20.14
C LEU A 53 4.63 19.95 18.89
N LEU A 54 5.85 20.09 18.37
CA LEU A 54 6.29 19.38 17.18
C LEU A 54 6.69 17.95 17.52
N GLY A 55 6.19 16.99 16.76
CA GLY A 55 6.62 15.61 16.84
C GLY A 55 8.06 15.41 16.35
N LYS A 56 8.68 14.32 16.78
CA LYS A 56 10.05 13.94 16.43
C LYS A 56 10.09 12.53 15.86
N ALA A 57 11.02 12.29 14.94
CA ALA A 57 11.31 10.96 14.42
C ALA A 57 12.79 10.83 14.12
N ARG A 58 13.32 9.62 14.17
CA ARG A 58 14.72 9.37 13.83
C ARG A 58 15.00 9.67 12.36
N ARG A 59 14.07 9.32 11.47
CA ARG A 59 14.19 9.53 10.03
C ARG A 59 12.83 9.71 9.40
N VAL A 60 12.74 10.65 8.45
CA VAL A 60 11.56 10.81 7.59
C VAL A 60 12.03 10.74 6.14
N VAL A 61 11.42 9.86 5.35
CA VAL A 61 11.69 9.72 3.93
C VAL A 61 10.47 10.20 3.17
N ILE A 62 10.65 11.21 2.33
CA ILE A 62 9.58 11.83 1.55
C ILE A 62 9.87 11.58 0.08
N SER A 63 8.93 10.94 -0.60
CA SER A 63 8.91 10.76 -2.05
C SER A 63 7.74 11.53 -2.66
N LYS A 64 7.55 11.41 -3.98
CA LYS A 64 6.41 12.01 -4.68
C LYS A 64 5.07 11.47 -4.16
N ASP A 65 5.02 10.18 -3.86
CA ASP A 65 3.77 9.45 -3.62
C ASP A 65 3.61 8.99 -2.16
N ALA A 66 4.69 9.01 -1.37
CA ALA A 66 4.68 8.49 -0.01
C ALA A 66 5.56 9.28 0.95
N THR A 67 5.16 9.31 2.22
CA THR A 67 5.97 9.79 3.34
C THR A 67 6.09 8.68 4.36
N THR A 68 7.32 8.23 4.63
CA THR A 68 7.61 7.19 5.59
C THR A 68 8.28 7.78 6.83
N ILE A 69 7.68 7.56 7.98
CA ILE A 69 8.21 7.98 9.29
C ILE A 69 8.83 6.75 9.96
N VAL A 70 10.11 6.81 10.27
CA VAL A 70 10.85 5.72 10.89
C VAL A 70 11.21 6.11 12.32
N ASP A 71 10.84 5.27 13.28
CA ASP A 71 11.07 5.46 14.71
C ASP A 71 10.61 6.84 15.19
N GLY A 72 9.30 7.04 15.19
CA GLY A 72 8.67 8.19 15.83
C GLY A 72 8.95 8.19 17.34
N ALA A 73 9.15 9.38 17.90
CA ALA A 73 9.51 9.55 19.32
C ALA A 73 8.29 9.55 20.27
N GLY A 74 7.12 9.15 19.79
CA GLY A 74 5.90 9.04 20.60
C GLY A 74 6.01 7.97 21.69
N ASN A 75 5.17 8.10 22.70
CA ASN A 75 5.12 7.14 23.79
C ASN A 75 4.51 5.81 23.28
N LYS A 76 5.21 4.70 23.51
CA LYS A 76 4.76 3.36 23.09
C LYS A 76 3.40 2.97 23.69
N ASN A 77 3.11 3.38 24.91
CA ASN A 77 1.83 3.10 25.55
C ASN A 77 0.68 3.86 24.88
N ASP A 78 0.91 5.11 24.46
CA ASP A 78 -0.10 5.92 23.77
C ASP A 78 -0.36 5.36 22.37
N VAL A 79 0.68 4.90 21.67
CA VAL A 79 0.54 4.21 20.39
C VAL A 79 -0.25 2.91 20.55
N ALA A 80 0.05 2.10 21.58
CA ALA A 80 -0.67 0.85 21.86
C ALA A 80 -2.15 1.12 22.23
N ALA A 81 -2.42 2.15 23.02
CA ALA A 81 -3.78 2.57 23.37
C ALA A 81 -4.56 2.99 22.10
N ARG A 82 -3.91 3.76 21.21
CA ARG A 82 -4.53 4.18 19.95
C ARG A 82 -4.84 2.98 19.04
N VAL A 83 -3.95 2.02 18.92
CA VAL A 83 -4.18 0.78 18.17
C VAL A 83 -5.38 0.01 18.75
N THR A 84 -5.50 -0.06 20.08
CA THR A 84 -6.62 -0.73 20.75
C THR A 84 -7.94 0.00 20.47
N GLU A 85 -7.95 1.32 20.48
CA GLU A 85 -9.11 2.14 20.13
C GLU A 85 -9.57 1.86 18.69
N ILE A 86 -8.66 1.90 17.71
CA ILE A 86 -8.99 1.64 16.30
C ILE A 86 -9.51 0.19 16.13
N ARG A 87 -8.95 -0.79 16.85
CA ARG A 87 -9.47 -2.18 16.79
C ARG A 87 -10.89 -2.29 17.28
N ARG A 88 -11.28 -1.54 18.32
CA ARG A 88 -12.68 -1.48 18.76
C ARG A 88 -13.59 -0.82 17.72
N GLU A 89 -13.09 0.20 17.01
CA GLU A 89 -13.83 0.80 15.89
C GLU A 89 -14.06 -0.23 14.76
N ILE A 90 -13.07 -1.09 14.46
CA ILE A 90 -13.19 -2.18 13.49
C ILE A 90 -14.29 -3.18 13.88
N GLU A 91 -14.39 -3.52 15.17
CA GLU A 91 -15.40 -4.46 15.67
C GLU A 91 -16.81 -3.87 15.60
N ASN A 92 -16.95 -2.54 15.72
CA ASN A 92 -18.24 -1.86 15.79
C ASN A 92 -18.72 -1.30 14.44
N THR A 93 -17.92 -1.38 13.36
CA THR A 93 -18.33 -0.86 12.06
C THR A 93 -19.05 -1.91 11.23
N ASP A 94 -20.19 -1.52 10.64
CA ASP A 94 -20.97 -2.35 9.71
C ASP A 94 -20.51 -2.17 8.27
N SER A 95 -19.62 -1.21 7.99
CA SER A 95 -19.10 -0.91 6.66
C SER A 95 -17.81 -1.68 6.41
N ASP A 96 -17.81 -2.57 5.43
CA ASP A 96 -16.60 -3.33 5.02
C ASP A 96 -15.49 -2.39 4.53
N TRP A 97 -15.86 -1.32 3.84
CA TRP A 97 -14.90 -0.33 3.37
C TRP A 97 -14.25 0.47 4.52
N ASP A 98 -15.04 0.88 5.55
CA ASP A 98 -14.48 1.54 6.74
C ASP A 98 -13.60 0.57 7.53
N ARG A 99 -14.01 -0.69 7.65
CA ARG A 99 -13.22 -1.76 8.28
C ARG A 99 -11.85 -1.89 7.62
N GLU A 100 -11.78 -1.95 6.29
CA GLU A 100 -10.53 -2.00 5.55
C GLU A 100 -9.64 -0.78 5.85
N LYS A 101 -10.19 0.43 5.83
CA LYS A 101 -9.43 1.66 6.10
C LYS A 101 -8.95 1.77 7.56
N LEU A 102 -9.70 1.27 8.50
CA LEU A 102 -9.28 1.16 9.90
C LEU A 102 -8.16 0.12 10.06
N GLN A 103 -8.25 -1.02 9.37
CA GLN A 103 -7.19 -2.03 9.36
C GLN A 103 -5.88 -1.48 8.79
N GLU A 104 -5.93 -0.70 7.70
CA GLU A 104 -4.75 0.00 7.17
C GLU A 104 -4.11 0.94 8.21
N ARG A 105 -4.91 1.65 9.00
CA ARG A 105 -4.40 2.55 10.07
C ARG A 105 -3.72 1.75 11.18
N VAL A 106 -4.33 0.65 11.63
CA VAL A 106 -3.70 -0.27 12.60
C VAL A 106 -2.37 -0.78 12.08
N ALA A 107 -2.32 -1.23 10.83
CA ALA A 107 -1.09 -1.74 10.21
C ALA A 107 0.02 -0.68 10.18
N LYS A 108 -0.32 0.59 9.88
CA LYS A 108 0.64 1.71 9.88
C LYS A 108 1.15 2.08 11.27
N LEU A 109 0.32 1.98 12.31
CA LEU A 109 0.68 2.30 13.70
C LEU A 109 1.41 1.16 14.41
N ALA A 110 0.90 -0.08 14.26
CA ALA A 110 1.42 -1.27 14.92
C ALA A 110 2.55 -1.95 14.13
N GLY A 111 2.59 -1.73 12.81
CA GLY A 111 3.62 -2.26 11.93
C GLY A 111 4.92 -1.50 12.07
N GLY A 112 6.03 -2.21 12.09
CA GLY A 112 7.36 -1.60 11.99
C GLY A 112 7.66 -1.19 10.54
N VAL A 113 8.65 -0.32 10.38
CA VAL A 113 9.23 0.00 9.07
C VAL A 113 10.46 -0.88 8.87
N CYS A 114 10.41 -1.78 7.88
CA CYS A 114 11.57 -2.54 7.45
C CYS A 114 12.37 -1.74 6.42
N VAL A 115 13.66 -1.60 6.62
CA VAL A 115 14.57 -0.93 5.69
C VAL A 115 15.45 -1.98 5.02
N ILE A 116 15.21 -2.22 3.74
CA ILE A 116 16.05 -3.10 2.93
C ILE A 116 17.14 -2.25 2.28
N LYS A 117 18.39 -2.45 2.73
CA LYS A 117 19.55 -1.78 2.14
C LYS A 117 20.04 -2.55 0.93
N VAL A 118 20.17 -1.88 -0.20
CA VAL A 118 20.60 -2.47 -1.47
C VAL A 118 21.91 -1.81 -1.89
N GLY A 119 22.87 -2.62 -2.32
CA GLY A 119 24.14 -2.16 -2.88
C GLY A 119 24.42 -2.86 -4.21
N ALA A 120 25.20 -2.18 -5.07
CA ALA A 120 25.70 -2.73 -6.33
C ALA A 120 27.01 -2.03 -6.71
N HIS A 121 27.75 -2.59 -7.68
CA HIS A 121 29.00 -2.01 -8.15
C HIS A 121 28.77 -0.83 -9.11
N THR A 122 27.64 -0.79 -9.80
CA THR A 122 27.28 0.29 -10.74
C THR A 122 25.90 0.85 -10.43
N GLU A 123 25.65 2.08 -10.87
CA GLU A 123 24.34 2.74 -10.71
C GLU A 123 23.23 2.01 -11.48
N VAL A 124 23.56 1.46 -12.66
CA VAL A 124 22.59 0.70 -13.48
C VAL A 124 22.18 -0.57 -12.77
N GLU A 125 23.14 -1.34 -12.26
CA GLU A 125 22.89 -2.55 -11.47
C GLU A 125 22.10 -2.25 -10.19
N LEU A 126 22.41 -1.13 -9.53
CA LEU A 126 21.67 -0.70 -8.34
C LEU A 126 20.20 -0.43 -8.66
N LYS A 127 19.92 0.26 -9.77
CA LYS A 127 18.54 0.55 -10.21
C LYS A 127 17.80 -0.75 -10.55
N GLU A 128 18.45 -1.67 -11.25
CA GLU A 128 17.86 -2.97 -11.59
C GLU A 128 17.49 -3.77 -10.34
N LYS A 129 18.42 -3.91 -9.39
CA LYS A 129 18.15 -4.59 -8.10
C LYS A 129 17.04 -3.92 -7.32
N LYS A 130 17.01 -2.58 -7.29
CA LYS A 130 15.95 -1.83 -6.61
C LYS A 130 14.59 -2.11 -7.24
N HIS A 131 14.46 -2.04 -8.57
CA HIS A 131 13.20 -2.33 -9.25
C HIS A 131 12.74 -3.78 -9.02
N ARG A 132 13.65 -4.74 -9.05
CA ARG A 132 13.35 -6.15 -8.77
C ARG A 132 12.82 -6.36 -7.36
N LEU A 133 13.37 -5.65 -6.36
CA LEU A 133 12.87 -5.69 -4.99
C LEU A 133 11.51 -4.99 -4.84
N GLU A 134 11.32 -3.86 -5.50
CA GLU A 134 10.04 -3.15 -5.51
C GLU A 134 8.94 -4.02 -6.13
N ASP A 135 9.23 -4.72 -7.21
CA ASP A 135 8.33 -5.68 -7.86
C ASP A 135 7.98 -6.85 -6.93
N ALA A 136 8.99 -7.47 -6.31
CA ALA A 136 8.78 -8.56 -5.35
C ALA A 136 7.93 -8.13 -4.14
N ILE A 137 8.13 -6.92 -3.61
CA ILE A 137 7.33 -6.38 -2.51
C ILE A 137 5.89 -6.15 -2.97
N SER A 138 5.69 -5.60 -4.15
CA SER A 138 4.35 -5.35 -4.71
C SER A 138 3.59 -6.67 -4.94
N ALA A 139 4.24 -7.66 -5.54
CA ALA A 139 3.67 -8.99 -5.75
C ALA A 139 3.34 -9.69 -4.41
N THR A 140 4.23 -9.59 -3.42
CA THR A 140 3.99 -10.16 -2.09
C THR A 140 2.81 -9.50 -1.37
N ARG A 141 2.68 -8.18 -1.49
CA ARG A 141 1.55 -7.44 -0.92
C ARG A 141 0.24 -7.88 -1.56
N ALA A 142 0.17 -7.94 -2.89
CA ALA A 142 -0.99 -8.42 -3.61
C ALA A 142 -1.34 -9.86 -3.21
N ALA A 143 -0.34 -10.74 -3.06
CA ALA A 143 -0.56 -12.12 -2.63
C ALA A 143 -1.14 -12.22 -1.21
N VAL A 144 -0.75 -11.33 -0.29
CA VAL A 144 -1.29 -11.29 1.07
C VAL A 144 -2.72 -10.74 1.09
N GLU A 145 -3.02 -9.76 0.26
CA GLU A 145 -4.33 -9.09 0.19
C GLU A 145 -5.37 -9.92 -0.58
N GLU A 146 -4.99 -10.52 -1.71
CA GLU A 146 -5.91 -11.15 -2.66
C GLU A 146 -5.74 -12.68 -2.75
N GLY A 147 -4.67 -13.24 -2.18
CA GLY A 147 -4.31 -14.65 -2.33
C GLY A 147 -3.48 -14.92 -3.58
N ILE A 148 -3.31 -16.22 -3.86
CA ILE A 148 -2.50 -16.70 -4.98
C ILE A 148 -3.25 -17.75 -5.79
N VAL A 149 -2.90 -17.84 -7.08
CA VAL A 149 -3.33 -18.91 -7.99
C VAL A 149 -2.11 -19.57 -8.61
N VAL A 150 -2.28 -20.73 -9.23
CA VAL A 150 -1.20 -21.38 -9.99
C VAL A 150 -0.75 -20.48 -11.13
N GLY A 151 0.57 -20.35 -11.29
CA GLY A 151 1.20 -19.53 -12.29
C GLY A 151 1.34 -20.21 -13.65
N GLY A 152 2.13 -19.59 -14.54
CA GLY A 152 2.48 -20.13 -15.84
C GLY A 152 1.30 -20.23 -16.82
N GLY A 153 0.18 -19.54 -16.60
CA GLY A 153 -1.04 -19.69 -17.40
C GLY A 153 -1.93 -20.86 -16.99
N ALA A 154 -1.51 -21.74 -16.09
CA ALA A 154 -2.24 -22.94 -15.68
C ALA A 154 -3.60 -22.62 -15.03
N ALA A 155 -3.71 -21.51 -14.27
CA ALA A 155 -4.98 -21.07 -13.68
C ALA A 155 -6.06 -20.79 -14.74
N LEU A 156 -5.68 -20.20 -15.88
CA LEU A 156 -6.61 -19.92 -16.97
C LEU A 156 -7.06 -21.20 -17.68
N VAL A 157 -6.15 -22.15 -17.88
CA VAL A 157 -6.48 -23.47 -18.46
C VAL A 157 -7.46 -24.22 -17.55
N HIS A 158 -7.22 -24.20 -16.24
CA HIS A 158 -8.18 -24.80 -15.28
C HIS A 158 -9.54 -24.08 -15.28
N ALA A 159 -9.53 -22.75 -15.29
CA ALA A 159 -10.78 -21.96 -15.35
C ALA A 159 -11.55 -22.18 -16.64
N ALA A 160 -10.86 -22.42 -17.76
CA ALA A 160 -11.46 -22.68 -19.06
C ALA A 160 -12.37 -23.90 -19.08
N ALA A 161 -12.15 -24.89 -18.20
CA ALA A 161 -13.00 -26.05 -18.05
C ALA A 161 -14.47 -25.67 -17.71
N ALA A 162 -14.70 -24.54 -17.03
CA ALA A 162 -16.05 -24.04 -16.77
C ALA A 162 -16.78 -23.60 -18.07
N LEU A 163 -16.04 -23.27 -19.12
CA LEU A 163 -16.58 -22.86 -20.42
C LEU A 163 -16.83 -24.05 -21.39
N ASP A 164 -16.37 -25.25 -21.03
CA ASP A 164 -16.62 -26.49 -21.78
C ASP A 164 -18.01 -27.07 -21.48
N ASN A 165 -18.68 -26.59 -20.42
CA ASN A 165 -20.05 -26.95 -20.11
C ASN A 165 -21.03 -26.22 -21.03
N ASP A 166 -22.20 -26.82 -21.26
CA ASP A 166 -23.29 -26.11 -21.94
C ASP A 166 -23.82 -24.98 -21.08
N LEU A 167 -23.49 -23.74 -21.49
CA LEU A 167 -23.92 -22.52 -20.79
C LEU A 167 -25.29 -22.02 -21.34
N GLY A 168 -25.95 -22.75 -22.24
CA GLY A 168 -27.24 -22.40 -22.81
C GLY A 168 -27.18 -21.17 -23.76
N PHE A 169 -26.00 -20.84 -24.27
CA PHE A 169 -25.86 -19.75 -25.25
C PHE A 169 -25.87 -20.26 -26.70
N GLU A 170 -26.59 -19.54 -27.57
CA GLU A 170 -26.67 -19.80 -29.00
C GLU A 170 -26.16 -18.63 -29.85
N GLY A 171 -25.94 -18.86 -31.16
CA GLY A 171 -25.53 -17.86 -32.11
C GLY A 171 -24.20 -17.16 -31.72
N ASP A 172 -24.18 -15.84 -31.82
CA ASP A 172 -22.96 -15.03 -31.59
C ASP A 172 -22.45 -15.14 -30.17
N ARG A 173 -23.34 -15.35 -29.19
CA ARG A 173 -22.91 -15.54 -27.78
C ARG A 173 -22.13 -16.84 -27.62
N ALA A 174 -22.55 -17.92 -28.26
CA ALA A 174 -21.81 -19.17 -28.26
C ALA A 174 -20.44 -19.03 -28.94
N VAL A 175 -20.36 -18.21 -30.01
CA VAL A 175 -19.07 -17.88 -30.66
C VAL A 175 -18.16 -17.12 -29.67
N GLY A 176 -18.70 -16.15 -28.92
CA GLY A 176 -17.97 -15.40 -27.88
C GLY A 176 -17.40 -16.31 -26.80
N VAL A 177 -18.18 -17.27 -26.28
CA VAL A 177 -17.72 -18.27 -25.30
C VAL A 177 -16.54 -19.07 -25.86
N ARG A 178 -16.65 -19.60 -27.09
CA ARG A 178 -15.52 -20.34 -27.69
C ARG A 178 -14.27 -19.50 -27.90
N LEU A 179 -14.42 -18.20 -28.21
CA LEU A 179 -13.32 -17.26 -28.37
C LEU A 179 -12.58 -17.06 -27.03
N VAL A 180 -13.32 -16.83 -25.93
CA VAL A 180 -12.76 -16.71 -24.57
C VAL A 180 -12.09 -18.01 -24.17
N ARG A 181 -12.75 -19.16 -24.38
CA ARG A 181 -12.17 -20.48 -24.09
C ARG A 181 -10.80 -20.67 -24.76
N LYS A 182 -10.72 -20.37 -26.06
CA LYS A 182 -9.45 -20.45 -26.79
C LYS A 182 -8.40 -19.48 -26.26
N ALA A 183 -8.79 -18.26 -25.91
CA ALA A 183 -7.88 -17.26 -25.37
C ALA A 183 -7.27 -17.66 -24.01
N CYS A 184 -7.96 -18.48 -23.23
CA CYS A 184 -7.45 -18.96 -21.94
C CYS A 184 -6.22 -19.88 -22.07
N ASP A 185 -6.05 -20.55 -23.19
CA ASP A 185 -4.89 -21.43 -23.44
C ASP A 185 -3.63 -20.67 -23.90
N GLU A 186 -3.83 -19.48 -24.50
CA GLU A 186 -2.75 -18.72 -25.14
C GLU A 186 -1.56 -18.36 -24.21
N PRO A 187 -1.75 -17.89 -22.96
CA PRO A 187 -0.63 -17.56 -22.08
C PRO A 187 0.28 -18.76 -21.83
N LEU A 188 -0.28 -19.92 -21.52
CA LEU A 188 0.52 -21.15 -21.29
C LEU A 188 1.21 -21.59 -22.60
N ARG A 189 0.52 -21.54 -23.72
CA ARG A 189 1.06 -21.89 -25.03
C ARG A 189 2.29 -21.05 -25.37
N TRP A 190 2.20 -19.73 -25.23
CA TRP A 190 3.33 -18.84 -25.53
C TRP A 190 4.51 -19.02 -24.57
N ILE A 191 4.26 -19.35 -23.32
CA ILE A 191 5.34 -19.68 -22.36
C ILE A 191 6.06 -20.95 -22.80
N ALA A 192 5.33 -22.00 -23.22
CA ALA A 192 5.91 -23.24 -23.69
C ALA A 192 6.71 -23.03 -24.99
N GLU A 193 6.16 -22.34 -25.97
CA GLU A 193 6.83 -22.03 -27.24
C GLU A 193 8.11 -21.22 -27.03
N ASN A 194 8.09 -20.20 -26.15
CA ASN A 194 9.28 -19.42 -25.82
C ASN A 194 10.36 -20.25 -25.11
N ALA A 195 9.98 -21.34 -24.46
CA ALA A 195 10.89 -22.31 -23.88
C ALA A 195 11.34 -23.40 -24.87
N GLY A 196 10.94 -23.33 -26.15
CA GLY A 196 11.27 -24.32 -27.18
C GLY A 196 10.48 -25.62 -27.07
N GLN A 197 9.33 -25.60 -26.39
CA GLN A 197 8.41 -26.73 -26.27
C GLN A 197 7.21 -26.56 -27.22
N GLU A 198 6.55 -27.67 -27.56
CA GLU A 198 5.29 -27.59 -28.29
C GLU A 198 4.21 -27.02 -27.37
N GLY A 199 3.55 -25.95 -27.81
CA GLY A 199 2.53 -25.21 -27.05
C GLY A 199 1.12 -25.79 -27.17
N TYR A 200 0.94 -26.96 -27.83
CA TYR A 200 -0.34 -27.64 -28.02
C TYR A 200 -0.34 -29.00 -27.35
#